data_a4de93852581ad6de74f72d889af23b9
#
_entry.id   a4de93852581ad6de74f72d889af23b9
#
_cell.length_a   1.000
_cell.length_b   1.000
_cell.length_c   1.000
_cell.angle_alpha   90.00
_cell.angle_beta   90.00
_cell.angle_gamma   90.00
#
_symmetry.space_group_name_H-M   'P 1'
#
loop_
_entity.id
_entity.type
_entity.pdbx_description
1 polymer ?
#
loop_
_entity_poly.entity_id
_entity_poly.type
_entity_poly.pdbx_seq_one_letter_code
_entity_poly.pdbx_strand_id
1 'polypeptide(L)'
;QPAPDDLQITHVPFALDRSRGSQGTLVGHVARTNPVWRSLEGGTPSVVVFHGPQAYITPGWYPGKATHGQVVPTWNYVVVHAHGVARAVHEASWKRAMLDRLTQAHEAAQPNPWRVSDAPADYIDRMLRAIVGIELPIDRLEGKLKASQDEDLHDRLGTIVGLQRSENPASRAMGVWVAAALDSEKNS
;
A
#
# COMPACT_ATOMS: atom_id res chain seq x y z
N GLN A 1 -15.70 -6.92 22.89
CA GLN A 1 -14.69 -7.60 22.07
C GLN A 1 -15.40 -8.08 20.80
N PRO A 2 -14.79 -7.96 19.61
CA PRO A 2 -15.36 -8.56 18.41
C PRO A 2 -15.51 -10.07 18.63
N ALA A 3 -16.51 -10.69 17.99
CA ALA A 3 -16.65 -12.14 18.02
C ALA A 3 -15.41 -12.81 17.40
N PRO A 4 -15.07 -14.07 17.75
CA PRO A 4 -13.88 -14.76 17.23
C PRO A 4 -13.80 -14.81 15.71
N ASP A 5 -14.95 -14.75 15.03
CA ASP A 5 -15.08 -14.84 13.57
C ASP A 5 -15.28 -13.46 12.89
N ASP A 6 -15.22 -12.35 13.63
CA ASP A 6 -15.39 -11.02 13.04
C ASP A 6 -14.12 -10.57 12.30
N LEU A 7 -14.29 -10.13 11.08
CA LEU A 7 -13.23 -9.49 10.31
C LEU A 7 -12.82 -8.17 10.96
N GLN A 8 -11.57 -8.07 11.39
CA GLN A 8 -11.01 -6.85 11.95
C GLN A 8 -10.20 -6.10 10.88
N ILE A 9 -10.53 -4.83 10.66
CA ILE A 9 -9.81 -3.96 9.73
C ILE A 9 -9.19 -2.80 10.51
N THR A 10 -7.91 -2.54 10.25
CA THR A 10 -7.20 -1.38 10.80
C THR A 10 -6.24 -0.79 9.78
N HIS A 11 -5.92 0.49 9.94
CA HIS A 11 -4.98 1.19 9.08
C HIS A 11 -3.65 1.33 9.81
N VAL A 12 -2.59 0.82 9.21
CA VAL A 12 -1.23 0.81 9.78
C VAL A 12 -0.24 1.25 8.70
N PRO A 13 0.58 2.26 8.95
CA PRO A 13 1.73 2.53 8.10
C PRO A 13 2.77 1.43 8.30
N PHE A 14 3.04 0.66 7.25
CA PHE A 14 4.05 -0.39 7.26
C PHE A 14 5.31 0.04 6.53
N ALA A 15 6.47 -0.35 7.06
CA ALA A 15 7.72 -0.41 6.34
C ALA A 15 8.03 -1.87 5.96
N LEU A 16 8.71 -2.05 4.82
CA LEU A 16 9.17 -3.36 4.37
C LEU A 16 10.62 -3.57 4.82
N ASP A 17 10.84 -4.56 5.68
CA ASP A 17 12.17 -5.05 6.03
C ASP A 17 12.55 -6.19 5.07
N ARG A 18 13.33 -5.86 4.05
CA ARG A 18 13.77 -6.82 3.01
C ARG A 18 14.81 -7.82 3.49
N SER A 19 15.42 -7.60 4.65
CA SER A 19 16.43 -8.49 5.20
C SER A 19 15.85 -9.70 5.94
N ARG A 20 14.53 -9.72 6.17
CA ARG A 20 13.83 -10.71 6.99
C ARG A 20 12.78 -11.47 6.17
N GLY A 21 12.87 -12.80 6.14
CA GLY A 21 11.96 -13.65 5.36
C GLY A 21 12.29 -13.69 3.86
N SER A 22 11.69 -14.62 3.14
CA SER A 22 11.96 -14.84 1.70
C SER A 22 11.41 -13.70 0.81
N GLN A 23 10.31 -13.08 1.22
CA GLN A 23 9.66 -11.97 0.49
C GLN A 23 9.68 -10.66 1.30
N GLY A 24 10.44 -10.62 2.40
CA GLY A 24 10.47 -9.49 3.32
C GLY A 24 9.46 -9.64 4.46
N THR A 25 9.55 -8.74 5.42
CA THR A 25 8.63 -8.66 6.57
C THR A 25 8.09 -7.24 6.66
N LEU A 26 6.78 -7.10 6.69
CA LEU A 26 6.12 -5.83 7.00
C LEU A 26 6.24 -5.56 8.50
N VAL A 27 6.68 -4.36 8.84
CA VAL A 27 6.82 -3.91 10.24
C VAL A 27 6.12 -2.57 10.43
N GLY A 28 5.37 -2.45 11.51
CA GLY A 28 4.62 -1.24 11.84
C GLY A 28 4.21 -1.25 13.31
N HIS A 29 3.32 -0.35 13.70
CA HIS A 29 2.78 -0.32 15.06
C HIS A 29 1.36 0.25 15.09
N VAL A 30 0.66 -0.04 16.16
CA VAL A 30 -0.62 0.57 16.50
C VAL A 30 -0.56 1.17 17.90
N ALA A 31 -1.42 2.13 18.20
CA ALA A 31 -1.62 2.56 19.57
C ALA A 31 -2.08 1.37 20.44
N ARG A 32 -1.64 1.28 21.68
CA ARG A 32 -2.05 0.22 22.61
C ARG A 32 -3.55 0.22 22.89
N THR A 33 -4.23 1.34 22.68
CA THR A 33 -5.70 1.48 22.76
C THR A 33 -6.42 0.85 21.57
N ASN A 34 -5.75 0.65 20.41
CA ASN A 34 -6.33 -0.09 19.30
C ASN A 34 -6.36 -1.58 19.65
N PRO A 35 -7.53 -2.24 19.71
CA PRO A 35 -7.62 -3.61 20.20
C PRO A 35 -7.06 -4.69 19.26
N VAL A 36 -6.77 -4.36 17.99
CA VAL A 36 -6.35 -5.33 16.97
C VAL A 36 -5.14 -6.17 17.37
N TRP A 37 -4.18 -5.59 18.12
CA TRP A 37 -2.99 -6.31 18.55
C TRP A 37 -3.31 -7.54 19.41
N ARG A 38 -4.46 -7.56 20.13
CA ARG A 38 -4.85 -8.69 20.96
C ARG A 38 -5.18 -9.94 20.16
N SER A 39 -5.76 -9.75 18.97
CA SER A 39 -6.03 -10.87 18.05
C SER A 39 -4.74 -11.38 17.38
N LEU A 40 -3.63 -10.62 17.46
CA LEU A 40 -2.35 -10.97 16.86
C LEU A 40 -1.36 -11.63 17.85
N GLU A 41 -1.71 -11.79 19.16
CA GLU A 41 -0.79 -12.33 20.18
C GLU A 41 -0.25 -13.73 19.87
N GLY A 42 -1.07 -14.62 19.38
CA GLY A 42 -0.67 -15.99 19.01
C GLY A 42 -0.19 -16.14 17.56
N GLY A 43 -0.20 -15.05 16.81
CA GLY A 43 -0.07 -15.09 15.36
C GLY A 43 -1.40 -15.38 14.67
N THR A 44 -1.80 -14.51 13.75
CA THR A 44 -3.09 -14.62 13.05
C THR A 44 -2.90 -14.46 11.56
N PRO A 45 -3.43 -15.39 10.73
CA PRO A 45 -3.46 -15.23 9.29
C PRO A 45 -4.07 -13.87 8.92
N SER A 46 -3.34 -13.08 8.17
CA SER A 46 -3.69 -11.70 7.88
C SER A 46 -3.33 -11.33 6.46
N VAL A 47 -4.04 -10.35 5.93
CA VAL A 47 -3.76 -9.75 4.62
C VAL A 47 -3.58 -8.26 4.81
N VAL A 48 -2.46 -7.72 4.31
CA VAL A 48 -2.26 -6.29 4.19
C VAL A 48 -2.51 -5.87 2.75
N VAL A 49 -3.45 -4.94 2.57
CA VAL A 49 -3.84 -4.44 1.25
C VAL A 49 -3.20 -3.08 1.03
N PHE A 50 -2.40 -2.97 -0.03
CA PHE A 50 -1.81 -1.72 -0.49
C PHE A 50 -2.54 -1.26 -1.74
N HIS A 51 -3.15 -0.08 -1.67
CA HIS A 51 -3.77 0.57 -2.80
C HIS A 51 -2.76 1.46 -3.52
N GLY A 52 -2.60 1.22 -4.82
CA GLY A 52 -1.92 2.13 -5.72
C GLY A 52 -2.90 3.14 -6.36
N PRO A 53 -2.49 3.80 -7.45
CA PRO A 53 -3.36 4.68 -8.19
C PRO A 53 -4.60 3.98 -8.72
N GLN A 54 -5.70 4.73 -8.80
CA GLN A 54 -6.96 4.26 -9.39
C GLN A 54 -7.66 5.41 -10.10
N ALA A 55 -8.42 5.09 -11.14
CA ALA A 55 -9.20 6.07 -11.87
C ALA A 55 -10.42 5.45 -12.53
N TYR A 56 -11.51 6.21 -12.56
CA TYR A 56 -12.64 5.94 -13.44
C TYR A 56 -12.26 6.26 -14.89
N ILE A 57 -12.56 5.35 -15.82
CA ILE A 57 -12.31 5.49 -17.23
C ILE A 57 -13.64 5.72 -17.93
N THR A 58 -13.79 6.91 -18.49
CA THR A 58 -14.99 7.29 -19.22
C THR A 58 -14.94 6.82 -20.67
N PRO A 59 -16.04 6.28 -21.22
CA PRO A 59 -16.15 6.03 -22.65
C PRO A 59 -15.91 7.26 -23.53
N GLY A 60 -15.99 8.45 -22.97
CA GLY A 60 -15.69 9.69 -23.68
C GLY A 60 -14.22 9.82 -24.15
N TRP A 61 -13.32 9.03 -23.59
CA TRP A 61 -11.91 8.99 -24.01
C TRP A 61 -11.61 7.95 -25.08
N TYR A 62 -12.58 7.07 -25.39
CA TYR A 62 -12.43 6.00 -26.37
C TYR A 62 -12.79 6.50 -27.78
N PRO A 63 -11.85 6.55 -28.74
CA PRO A 63 -12.17 6.80 -30.15
C PRO A 63 -13.18 5.79 -30.72
N GLY A 64 -13.13 4.53 -30.29
CA GLY A 64 -14.09 3.47 -30.65
C GLY A 64 -15.55 3.82 -30.38
N LYS A 65 -15.84 4.71 -29.43
CA LYS A 65 -17.18 5.23 -29.17
C LYS A 65 -17.81 5.85 -30.42
N ALA A 66 -17.04 6.60 -31.21
CA ALA A 66 -17.54 7.25 -32.42
C ALA A 66 -17.62 6.26 -33.61
N THR A 67 -16.84 5.17 -33.57
CA THR A 67 -16.71 4.22 -34.67
C THR A 67 -17.81 3.14 -34.61
N HIS A 68 -18.00 2.52 -33.45
CA HIS A 68 -18.93 1.38 -33.30
C HIS A 68 -19.85 1.51 -32.07
N GLY A 69 -19.58 2.44 -31.13
CA GLY A 69 -20.43 2.68 -29.98
C GLY A 69 -20.42 1.57 -28.90
N GLN A 70 -19.69 0.47 -29.13
CA GLN A 70 -19.64 -0.68 -28.21
C GLN A 70 -18.56 -0.47 -27.14
N VAL A 71 -18.74 0.54 -26.31
CA VAL A 71 -17.82 0.91 -25.23
C VAL A 71 -18.58 1.12 -23.93
N VAL A 72 -17.97 0.75 -22.81
CA VAL A 72 -18.53 0.90 -21.47
C VAL A 72 -17.54 1.56 -20.53
N PRO A 73 -18.00 2.23 -19.48
CA PRO A 73 -17.09 2.77 -18.46
C PRO A 73 -16.47 1.63 -17.64
N THR A 74 -15.29 1.88 -17.10
CA THR A 74 -14.62 0.95 -16.19
C THR A 74 -13.80 1.69 -15.14
N TRP A 75 -13.18 0.94 -14.22
CA TRP A 75 -12.15 1.41 -13.30
C TRP A 75 -10.84 0.74 -13.61
N ASN A 76 -9.78 1.53 -13.71
CA ASN A 76 -8.41 1.05 -13.67
C ASN A 76 -7.86 1.23 -12.26
N TYR A 77 -7.03 0.29 -11.82
CA TYR A 77 -6.44 0.32 -10.48
C TYR A 77 -5.21 -0.57 -10.36
N VAL A 78 -4.40 -0.28 -9.36
CA VAL A 78 -3.29 -1.10 -8.90
C VAL A 78 -3.54 -1.49 -7.46
N VAL A 79 -3.38 -2.75 -7.13
CA VAL A 79 -3.49 -3.24 -5.75
C VAL A 79 -2.49 -4.36 -5.52
N VAL A 80 -1.93 -4.42 -4.30
CA VAL A 80 -1.08 -5.51 -3.84
C VAL A 80 -1.62 -6.04 -2.52
N HIS A 81 -1.76 -7.34 -2.42
CA HIS A 81 -2.10 -8.06 -1.20
C HIS A 81 -0.86 -8.81 -0.70
N ALA A 82 -0.42 -8.48 0.50
CA ALA A 82 0.62 -9.21 1.20
C ALA A 82 -0.03 -10.12 2.25
N HIS A 83 0.13 -11.42 2.07
CA HIS A 83 -0.40 -12.45 2.96
C HIS A 83 0.69 -12.96 3.89
N GLY A 84 0.32 -13.26 5.13
CA GLY A 84 1.23 -13.82 6.12
C GLY A 84 0.54 -14.00 7.47
N VAL A 85 1.32 -14.41 8.45
CA VAL A 85 0.85 -14.53 9.85
C VAL A 85 1.32 -13.30 10.62
N ALA A 86 0.41 -12.35 10.84
CA ALA A 86 0.72 -11.15 11.62
C ALA A 86 0.85 -11.48 13.11
N ARG A 87 1.79 -10.79 13.79
CA ARG A 87 2.07 -10.96 15.23
C ARG A 87 2.21 -9.61 15.92
N ALA A 88 1.75 -9.56 17.17
CA ALA A 88 2.03 -8.46 18.07
C ALA A 88 3.45 -8.56 18.63
N VAL A 89 4.14 -7.42 18.74
CA VAL A 89 5.52 -7.33 19.27
C VAL A 89 5.56 -6.30 20.39
N HIS A 90 5.93 -6.75 21.60
CA HIS A 90 5.95 -5.92 22.80
C HIS A 90 7.34 -5.42 23.18
N GLU A 91 8.39 -6.06 22.67
CA GLU A 91 9.78 -5.75 23.01
C GLU A 91 10.12 -4.29 22.70
N ALA A 92 10.59 -3.57 23.71
CA ALA A 92 10.92 -2.15 23.59
C ALA A 92 12.05 -1.91 22.60
N SER A 93 13.07 -2.77 22.60
CA SER A 93 14.21 -2.71 21.68
C SER A 93 13.79 -2.88 20.22
N TRP A 94 12.90 -3.85 19.95
CA TRP A 94 12.35 -4.06 18.61
C TRP A 94 11.54 -2.84 18.14
N LYS A 95 10.65 -2.33 18.99
CA LYS A 95 9.84 -1.13 18.68
C LYS A 95 10.72 0.08 18.41
N ARG A 96 11.79 0.27 19.22
CA ARG A 96 12.74 1.35 19.02
C ARG A 96 13.41 1.24 17.65
N ALA A 97 13.97 0.09 17.33
CA ALA A 97 14.65 -0.14 16.06
C ALA A 97 13.71 0.03 14.84
N MET A 98 12.45 -0.39 14.97
CA MET A 98 11.43 -0.18 13.93
C MET A 98 11.14 1.32 13.74
N LEU A 99 10.95 2.07 14.84
CA LEU A 99 10.70 3.51 14.77
C LEU A 99 11.89 4.28 14.21
N ASP A 100 13.13 3.94 14.60
CA ASP A 100 14.34 4.56 14.05
C ASP A 100 14.41 4.40 12.53
N ARG A 101 14.14 3.19 12.00
CA ARG A 101 14.12 2.94 10.55
C ARG A 101 12.99 3.67 9.85
N LEU A 102 11.78 3.64 10.42
CA LEU A 102 10.60 4.31 9.83
C LEU A 102 10.82 5.82 9.78
N THR A 103 11.29 6.41 10.88
CA THR A 103 11.62 7.83 10.98
C THR A 103 12.71 8.22 9.96
N GLN A 104 13.79 7.47 9.92
CA GLN A 104 14.89 7.73 8.98
C GLN A 104 14.39 7.71 7.51
N ALA A 105 13.53 6.76 7.16
CA ALA A 105 13.01 6.66 5.80
C ALA A 105 12.14 7.86 5.40
N HIS A 106 11.31 8.37 6.32
CA HIS A 106 10.43 9.51 6.06
C HIS A 106 11.12 10.86 6.18
N GLU A 107 12.12 10.97 7.05
CA GLU A 107 12.87 12.20 7.27
C GLU A 107 14.02 12.41 6.27
N ALA A 108 14.40 11.39 5.51
CA ALA A 108 15.56 11.41 4.62
C ALA A 108 15.58 12.59 3.62
N ALA A 109 14.41 13.08 3.21
CA ALA A 109 14.27 14.20 2.28
C ALA A 109 14.15 15.57 2.96
N GLN A 110 14.12 15.62 4.31
CA GLN A 110 13.98 16.88 5.02
C GLN A 110 15.33 17.61 5.12
N PRO A 111 15.39 18.95 5.07
CA PRO A 111 16.62 19.71 5.23
C PRO A 111 17.32 19.47 6.58
N ASN A 112 16.54 19.24 7.64
CA ASN A 112 17.01 18.92 9.00
C ASN A 112 16.26 17.68 9.49
N PRO A 113 16.72 16.46 9.13
CA PRO A 113 16.02 15.23 9.46
C PRO A 113 15.92 15.03 10.97
N TRP A 114 14.70 14.86 11.48
CA TRP A 114 14.46 14.51 12.88
C TRP A 114 14.83 13.05 13.15
N ARG A 115 15.33 12.78 14.34
CA ARG A 115 15.69 11.44 14.81
C ARG A 115 14.99 11.13 16.13
N VAL A 116 14.71 9.87 16.39
CA VAL A 116 14.12 9.44 17.67
C VAL A 116 15.01 9.83 18.86
N SER A 117 16.33 9.93 18.66
CA SER A 117 17.29 10.39 19.68
C SER A 117 17.23 11.89 20.00
N ASP A 118 16.56 12.70 19.20
CA ASP A 118 16.46 14.14 19.44
C ASP A 118 15.41 14.47 20.54
N ALA A 119 14.54 13.50 20.87
CA ALA A 119 13.59 13.63 21.96
C ALA A 119 14.17 13.08 23.27
N PRO A 120 13.74 13.60 24.45
CA PRO A 120 14.17 13.09 25.75
C PRO A 120 13.91 11.59 25.90
N ALA A 121 14.88 10.85 26.46
CA ALA A 121 14.80 9.40 26.54
C ALA A 121 13.58 8.90 27.33
N ASP A 122 13.26 9.55 28.45
CA ASP A 122 12.10 9.21 29.28
C ASP A 122 10.76 9.44 28.56
N TYR A 123 10.70 10.44 27.67
CA TYR A 123 9.56 10.68 26.81
C TYR A 123 9.40 9.55 25.80
N ILE A 124 10.48 9.18 25.11
CA ILE A 124 10.46 8.04 24.15
C ILE A 124 10.05 6.75 24.85
N ASP A 125 10.56 6.47 26.04
CA ASP A 125 10.17 5.27 26.80
C ASP A 125 8.67 5.25 27.13
N ARG A 126 8.08 6.41 27.47
CA ARG A 126 6.63 6.52 27.64
C ARG A 126 5.88 6.23 26.33
N MET A 127 6.34 6.78 25.22
CA MET A 127 5.72 6.56 23.91
C MET A 127 5.82 5.10 23.46
N LEU A 128 6.96 4.44 23.68
CA LEU A 128 7.13 3.01 23.39
C LEU A 128 6.17 2.12 24.21
N ARG A 129 5.81 2.51 25.42
CA ARG A 129 4.79 1.79 26.22
C ARG A 129 3.36 2.00 25.69
N ALA A 130 3.11 3.13 25.03
CA ALA A 130 1.79 3.47 24.48
C ALA A 130 1.49 2.81 23.13
N ILE A 131 2.45 2.07 22.55
CA ILE A 131 2.29 1.37 21.27
C ILE A 131 2.55 -0.12 21.40
N VAL A 132 2.03 -0.87 20.42
CA VAL A 132 2.33 -2.29 20.19
C VAL A 132 2.86 -2.42 18.77
N GLY A 133 4.00 -3.07 18.60
CA GLY A 133 4.55 -3.41 17.30
C GLY A 133 3.69 -4.46 16.60
N ILE A 134 3.70 -4.42 15.29
CA ILE A 134 3.10 -5.45 14.44
C ILE A 134 4.14 -5.85 13.41
N GLU A 135 4.34 -7.15 13.24
CA GLU A 135 5.12 -7.70 12.15
C GLU A 135 4.30 -8.73 11.36
N LEU A 136 4.53 -8.77 10.05
CA LEU A 136 3.95 -9.76 9.16
C LEU A 136 5.04 -10.21 8.19
N PRO A 137 5.70 -11.36 8.48
CA PRO A 137 6.51 -12.04 7.47
C PRO A 137 5.63 -12.36 6.26
N ILE A 138 6.09 -11.96 5.06
CA ILE A 138 5.29 -12.15 3.85
C ILE A 138 5.52 -13.58 3.33
N ASP A 139 4.45 -14.36 3.30
CA ASP A 139 4.44 -15.71 2.74
C ASP A 139 4.08 -15.69 1.26
N ARG A 140 3.18 -14.78 0.85
CA ARG A 140 2.67 -14.69 -0.52
C ARG A 140 2.28 -13.25 -0.85
N LEU A 141 2.62 -12.84 -2.08
CA LEU A 141 2.20 -11.57 -2.68
C LEU A 141 1.26 -11.83 -3.85
N GLU A 142 0.18 -11.08 -3.91
CA GLU A 142 -0.72 -11.02 -5.05
C GLU A 142 -0.82 -9.59 -5.53
N GLY A 143 -0.46 -9.34 -6.78
CA GLY A 143 -0.61 -8.05 -7.43
C GLY A 143 -1.71 -8.10 -8.48
N LYS A 144 -2.51 -7.04 -8.58
CA LYS A 144 -3.42 -6.85 -9.71
C LYS A 144 -3.23 -5.46 -10.28
N LEU A 145 -2.94 -5.44 -11.56
CA LEU A 145 -2.93 -4.26 -12.41
C LEU A 145 -4.08 -4.39 -13.40
N LYS A 146 -5.10 -3.53 -13.27
CA LYS A 146 -6.10 -3.30 -14.30
C LYS A 146 -5.81 -1.95 -14.93
N ALA A 147 -5.38 -1.95 -16.19
CA ALA A 147 -4.83 -0.80 -16.90
C ALA A 147 -5.28 -0.77 -18.38
N SER A 148 -6.56 -1.11 -18.63
CA SER A 148 -7.15 -1.17 -19.98
C SER A 148 -6.42 -2.13 -20.94
N GLN A 149 -5.84 -3.23 -20.43
CA GLN A 149 -5.10 -4.19 -21.27
C GLN A 149 -6.01 -4.97 -22.23
N ASP A 150 -7.30 -5.01 -21.92
CA ASP A 150 -8.38 -5.66 -22.70
C ASP A 150 -8.97 -4.77 -23.80
N GLU A 151 -8.57 -3.49 -23.86
CA GLU A 151 -9.03 -2.53 -24.86
C GLU A 151 -8.10 -2.49 -26.08
N ASP A 152 -8.61 -2.07 -27.25
CA ASP A 152 -7.79 -1.88 -28.41
C ASP A 152 -6.77 -0.72 -28.24
N LEU A 153 -5.75 -0.69 -29.13
CA LEU A 153 -4.68 0.28 -29.03
C LEU A 153 -5.18 1.74 -29.06
N HIS A 154 -6.19 2.05 -29.88
CA HIS A 154 -6.68 3.41 -30.02
C HIS A 154 -7.41 3.87 -28.76
N ASP A 155 -8.20 3.00 -28.15
CA ASP A 155 -8.93 3.28 -26.91
C ASP A 155 -7.98 3.37 -25.71
N ARG A 156 -6.93 2.56 -25.69
CA ARG A 156 -5.84 2.68 -24.69
C ARG A 156 -5.10 4.01 -24.81
N LEU A 157 -4.76 4.44 -26.03
CA LEU A 157 -4.11 5.75 -26.25
C LEU A 157 -5.03 6.91 -25.85
N GLY A 158 -6.32 6.82 -26.19
CA GLY A 158 -7.33 7.79 -25.76
C GLY A 158 -7.44 7.87 -24.24
N THR A 159 -7.42 6.72 -23.56
CA THR A 159 -7.40 6.62 -22.11
C THR A 159 -6.18 7.30 -21.47
N ILE A 160 -4.98 7.04 -22.01
CA ILE A 160 -3.74 7.69 -21.54
C ILE A 160 -3.86 9.21 -21.63
N VAL A 161 -4.29 9.73 -22.78
CA VAL A 161 -4.46 11.17 -22.99
C VAL A 161 -5.49 11.76 -22.03
N GLY A 162 -6.63 11.07 -21.85
CA GLY A 162 -7.69 11.51 -20.94
C GLY A 162 -7.22 11.56 -19.49
N LEU A 163 -6.50 10.53 -19.03
CA LEU A 163 -5.93 10.46 -17.68
C LEU A 163 -4.88 11.55 -17.43
N GLN A 164 -4.00 11.80 -18.39
CA GLN A 164 -2.96 12.82 -18.29
C GLN A 164 -3.53 14.25 -18.18
N ARG A 165 -4.66 14.51 -18.84
CA ARG A 165 -5.36 15.80 -18.79
C ARG A 165 -6.24 15.99 -17.55
N SER A 166 -6.44 14.94 -16.76
CA SER A 166 -7.27 15.00 -15.55
C SER A 166 -6.68 15.97 -14.51
N GLU A 167 -7.50 16.74 -13.86
CA GLU A 167 -7.10 17.57 -12.70
C GLU A 167 -6.80 16.73 -11.46
N ASN A 168 -7.35 15.50 -11.38
CA ASN A 168 -7.14 14.59 -10.27
C ASN A 168 -5.74 13.94 -10.33
N PRO A 169 -4.86 14.18 -9.32
CA PRO A 169 -3.53 13.57 -9.28
C PRO A 169 -3.52 12.05 -9.33
N ALA A 170 -4.49 11.38 -8.71
CA ALA A 170 -4.61 9.91 -8.73
C ALA A 170 -4.88 9.40 -10.15
N SER A 171 -5.74 10.11 -10.92
CA SER A 171 -5.98 9.80 -12.32
C SER A 171 -4.72 9.94 -13.16
N ARG A 172 -3.97 11.04 -12.99
CA ARG A 172 -2.69 11.21 -13.70
C ARG A 172 -1.68 10.12 -13.37
N ALA A 173 -1.59 9.75 -12.07
CA ALA A 173 -0.74 8.65 -11.65
C ALA A 173 -1.17 7.31 -12.28
N MET A 174 -2.48 7.04 -12.42
CA MET A 174 -2.98 5.85 -13.12
C MET A 174 -2.60 5.87 -14.61
N GLY A 175 -2.58 7.05 -15.25
CA GLY A 175 -2.15 7.22 -16.65
C GLY A 175 -0.71 6.72 -16.89
N VAL A 176 0.19 6.89 -15.93
CA VAL A 176 1.56 6.33 -15.99
C VAL A 176 1.54 4.81 -16.04
N TRP A 177 0.68 4.17 -15.24
CA TRP A 177 0.55 2.71 -15.23
C TRP A 177 -0.06 2.15 -16.50
N VAL A 178 -1.07 2.85 -17.08
CA VAL A 178 -1.67 2.44 -18.36
C VAL A 178 -0.63 2.53 -19.50
N ALA A 179 0.18 3.59 -19.52
CA ALA A 179 1.25 3.74 -20.50
C ALA A 179 2.34 2.65 -20.34
N ALA A 180 2.78 2.39 -19.10
CA ALA A 180 3.77 1.35 -18.82
C ALA A 180 3.28 -0.05 -19.19
N ALA A 181 2.00 -0.37 -18.95
CA ALA A 181 1.40 -1.63 -19.37
C ALA A 181 1.40 -1.81 -20.89
N LEU A 182 1.13 -0.74 -21.64
CA LEU A 182 1.19 -0.76 -23.11
C LEU A 182 2.62 -1.00 -23.64
N ASP A 183 3.60 -0.39 -23.02
CA ASP A 183 5.00 -0.54 -23.45
C ASP A 183 5.59 -1.92 -23.12
N SER A 184 5.14 -2.53 -22.01
CA SER A 184 5.58 -3.88 -21.64
C SER A 184 5.08 -4.96 -22.61
N GLU A 185 3.89 -4.81 -23.20
CA GLU A 185 3.35 -5.73 -24.20
C GLU A 185 4.07 -5.67 -25.55
N LYS A 186 4.62 -4.50 -25.91
CA LYS A 186 5.42 -4.35 -27.16
C LYS A 186 6.78 -5.03 -27.09
N ASN A 187 7.26 -5.32 -25.87
CA ASN A 187 8.58 -5.89 -25.61
C ASN A 187 8.52 -7.37 -25.18
N SER A 188 7.34 -7.99 -25.17
CA SER A 188 7.09 -9.39 -24.88
C SER A 188 6.78 -10.19 -26.13
#